data_54ca700441b9f2c121677984129feedb
#
_entry.id   54ca700441b9f2c121677984129feedb
#
_cell.length_a   1.000
_cell.length_b   1.000
_cell.length_c   1.000
_cell.angle_alpha   90.00
_cell.angle_beta   90.00
_cell.angle_gamma   90.00
#
_symmetry.space_group_name_H-M   'P 1'
#
loop_
_entity.id
_entity.type
_entity.pdbx_description
1 polymer ?
#
loop_
_entity_poly.entity_id
_entity_poly.type
_entity_poly.pdbx_seq_one_letter_code
_entity_poly.pdbx_strand_id
1 'polypeptide(L)'
;MKLFFCATAVVLAHLALGATPATRLDRSNLLSFRGPDGRIQPVRSVSDWSRRRAEIVQGMLAVMGPLPGPEKRVPLEVIVEEEVEVGSYVRRRIAYRAEPGSRAQAYLLIPKFALSGKGTAPGVLCLMSTDPVRGNRQTVGLLGGKPGRAYAAELAERGYVAIVPAYPMLADYNPDLAALGYRSGTMKAVWDNIRALDLLETLPFVKRGGFGAIGHSLGGHNAIYTAALDDRIEVVVSSCGFDSFLDYYDGADAVWQPGKGWTQTRYMPGLLNYPRTEIPFDFHELLGALAPRPVWVNAPVGDANFRWQSVDRVAAAAGQIYRLYGVPSLLQVEHPDCEHDFPDAQRETAYRWLDRALK
;
A
#
# COMPACT_ATOMS: atom_id res chain seq x y z
N MET A 1 -72.74 14.71 7.69
CA MET A 1 -71.95 15.68 6.93
C MET A 1 -70.57 15.72 7.60
N LYS A 2 -69.59 14.93 7.14
CA LYS A 2 -68.23 14.83 7.73
C LYS A 2 -67.30 15.59 6.80
N LEU A 3 -66.69 16.70 7.29
CA LEU A 3 -65.64 17.44 6.58
C LEU A 3 -64.34 16.69 6.71
N PHE A 4 -63.73 16.35 5.58
CA PHE A 4 -62.33 15.91 5.49
C PHE A 4 -61.43 17.17 5.32
N PHE A 5 -60.54 17.38 6.29
CA PHE A 5 -59.40 18.29 6.13
C PHE A 5 -58.26 17.57 5.46
N CYS A 6 -57.88 18.04 4.27
CA CYS A 6 -56.72 17.57 3.53
C CYS A 6 -55.53 18.45 3.97
N ALA A 7 -54.60 17.89 4.72
CA ALA A 7 -53.35 18.54 5.11
C ALA A 7 -52.33 18.34 4.00
N THR A 8 -51.99 19.40 3.27
CA THR A 8 -50.92 19.42 2.27
C THR A 8 -49.57 19.57 2.99
N ALA A 9 -48.77 18.49 3.03
CA ALA A 9 -47.41 18.58 3.55
C ALA A 9 -46.51 19.21 2.47
N VAL A 10 -45.99 20.40 2.75
CA VAL A 10 -44.94 21.04 1.96
C VAL A 10 -43.61 20.44 2.33
N VAL A 11 -43.05 19.62 1.46
CA VAL A 11 -41.67 19.09 1.58
C VAL A 11 -40.73 20.21 1.14
N LEU A 12 -40.11 20.88 2.10
CA LEU A 12 -38.98 21.77 1.85
C LEU A 12 -37.75 20.94 1.49
N ALA A 13 -37.44 20.82 0.21
CA ALA A 13 -36.17 20.29 -0.26
C ALA A 13 -35.08 21.32 0.11
N HIS A 14 -34.27 20.98 1.11
CA HIS A 14 -33.03 21.69 1.38
C HIS A 14 -32.07 21.40 0.22
N LEU A 15 -31.95 22.32 -0.71
CA LEU A 15 -30.83 22.39 -1.64
C LEU A 15 -29.56 22.59 -0.79
N ALA A 16 -28.77 21.55 -0.60
CA ALA A 16 -27.40 21.69 -0.11
C ALA A 16 -26.65 22.53 -1.14
N LEU A 17 -26.44 23.82 -0.82
CA LEU A 17 -25.50 24.66 -1.56
C LEU A 17 -24.18 23.93 -1.60
N GLY A 18 -23.74 23.52 -2.80
CA GLY A 18 -22.49 22.85 -3.04
C GLY A 18 -21.35 23.69 -2.48
N ALA A 19 -20.77 23.24 -1.37
CA ALA A 19 -19.51 23.80 -0.89
C ALA A 19 -18.50 23.64 -2.02
N THR A 20 -17.93 24.75 -2.47
CA THR A 20 -16.79 24.74 -3.41
C THR A 20 -15.76 23.77 -2.85
N PRO A 21 -15.26 22.79 -3.64
CA PRO A 21 -14.26 21.87 -3.14
C PRO A 21 -13.11 22.69 -2.54
N ALA A 22 -12.77 22.41 -1.30
CA ALA A 22 -11.69 23.15 -0.65
C ALA A 22 -10.42 22.96 -1.46
N THR A 23 -9.79 24.05 -1.90
CA THR A 23 -8.55 24.01 -2.67
C THR A 23 -7.52 23.11 -2.00
N ARG A 24 -6.92 22.19 -2.75
CA ARG A 24 -5.90 21.26 -2.24
C ARG A 24 -4.77 22.03 -1.54
N LEU A 25 -4.31 21.53 -0.42
CA LEU A 25 -3.10 22.04 0.23
C LEU A 25 -1.86 21.69 -0.60
N ASP A 26 -0.86 22.56 -0.52
CA ASP A 26 0.42 22.34 -1.23
C ASP A 26 1.05 21.01 -0.82
N ARG A 27 1.29 20.14 -1.80
CA ARG A 27 1.90 18.83 -1.60
C ARG A 27 3.39 18.90 -1.25
N SER A 28 4.06 19.99 -1.60
CA SER A 28 5.47 20.20 -1.27
C SER A 28 5.69 20.74 0.15
N ASN A 29 4.63 21.29 0.78
CA ASN A 29 4.65 21.80 2.14
C ASN A 29 3.68 21.04 3.04
N LEU A 30 4.17 20.01 3.72
CA LEU A 30 3.35 19.21 4.63
C LEU A 30 3.17 19.87 6.01
N LEU A 31 3.83 20.98 6.28
CA LEU A 31 3.71 21.72 7.54
C LEU A 31 2.52 22.68 7.55
N SER A 32 1.43 22.30 6.88
CA SER A 32 0.16 23.01 6.91
C SER A 32 -1.03 22.05 7.00
N PHE A 33 -2.07 22.43 7.71
CA PHE A 33 -3.32 21.70 7.82
C PHE A 33 -4.51 22.63 7.82
N ARG A 34 -5.70 22.11 7.60
CA ARG A 34 -6.94 22.87 7.61
C ARG A 34 -7.59 22.79 8.98
N GLY A 35 -7.77 23.94 9.62
CA GLY A 35 -8.48 24.03 10.90
C GLY A 35 -9.99 23.77 10.75
N PRO A 36 -10.70 23.64 11.87
CA PRO A 36 -12.18 23.43 11.86
C PRO A 36 -12.96 24.58 11.20
N ASP A 37 -12.37 25.77 11.17
CA ASP A 37 -12.93 26.98 10.51
C ASP A 37 -12.59 27.05 9.01
N GLY A 38 -11.93 26.02 8.46
CA GLY A 38 -11.50 25.96 7.06
C GLY A 38 -10.21 26.75 6.78
N ARG A 39 -9.65 27.50 7.73
CA ARG A 39 -8.41 28.27 7.55
C ARG A 39 -7.19 27.37 7.56
N ILE A 40 -6.21 27.71 6.74
CA ILE A 40 -4.91 27.02 6.72
C ILE A 40 -4.11 27.46 7.95
N GLN A 41 -3.63 26.48 8.70
CA GLN A 41 -2.83 26.66 9.91
C GLN A 41 -1.49 25.92 9.77
N PRO A 42 -0.41 26.40 10.42
CA PRO A 42 0.87 25.72 10.40
C PRO A 42 0.86 24.48 11.30
N VAL A 43 1.46 23.39 10.81
CA VAL A 43 1.81 22.22 11.63
C VAL A 43 3.06 22.55 12.46
N ARG A 44 2.92 22.62 13.77
CA ARG A 44 4.00 22.94 14.71
C ARG A 44 4.29 21.78 15.68
N SER A 45 3.41 20.81 15.72
CA SER A 45 3.48 19.66 16.62
C SER A 45 3.02 18.37 15.95
N VAL A 46 3.37 17.23 16.54
CA VAL A 46 2.86 15.92 16.14
C VAL A 46 1.32 15.87 16.21
N SER A 47 0.71 16.57 17.17
CA SER A 47 -0.75 16.65 17.29
C SER A 47 -1.37 17.40 16.09
N ASP A 48 -0.76 18.48 15.61
CA ASP A 48 -1.23 19.18 14.41
C ASP A 48 -1.07 18.29 13.18
N TRP A 49 0.06 17.59 13.08
CA TRP A 49 0.31 16.63 12.03
C TRP A 49 -0.73 15.51 12.00
N SER A 50 -1.17 15.01 13.14
CA SER A 50 -2.20 13.97 13.21
C SER A 50 -3.52 14.40 12.55
N ARG A 51 -3.87 15.69 12.63
CA ARG A 51 -5.03 16.26 11.93
C ARG A 51 -4.81 16.25 10.41
N ARG A 52 -3.62 16.69 9.96
CA ARG A 52 -3.26 16.66 8.54
C ARG A 52 -3.25 15.23 8.00
N ARG A 53 -2.66 14.28 8.75
CA ARG A 53 -2.65 12.85 8.40
C ARG A 53 -4.08 12.31 8.21
N ALA A 54 -5.01 12.69 9.08
CA ALA A 54 -6.40 12.29 8.94
C ALA A 54 -7.04 12.81 7.63
N GLU A 55 -6.77 14.08 7.25
CA GLU A 55 -7.22 14.63 5.95
C GLU A 55 -6.63 13.86 4.77
N ILE A 56 -5.33 13.51 4.82
CA ILE A 56 -4.65 12.74 3.77
C ILE A 56 -5.31 11.37 3.62
N VAL A 57 -5.54 10.66 4.73
CA VAL A 57 -6.21 9.36 4.71
C VAL A 57 -7.64 9.47 4.15
N GLN A 58 -8.40 10.50 4.54
CA GLN A 58 -9.73 10.73 3.97
C GLN A 58 -9.67 11.00 2.46
N GLY A 59 -8.70 11.79 1.99
CA GLY A 59 -8.47 12.02 0.57
C GLY A 59 -8.13 10.74 -0.18
N MET A 60 -7.29 9.88 0.42
CA MET A 60 -6.94 8.56 -0.11
C MET A 60 -8.19 7.67 -0.25
N LEU A 61 -9.02 7.58 0.80
CA LEU A 61 -10.26 6.81 0.81
C LEU A 61 -11.30 7.35 -0.19
N ALA A 62 -11.36 8.67 -0.41
CA ALA A 62 -12.26 9.28 -1.40
C ALA A 62 -11.95 8.80 -2.82
N VAL A 63 -10.68 8.58 -3.14
CA VAL A 63 -10.21 8.12 -4.46
C VAL A 63 -10.25 6.59 -4.58
N MET A 64 -9.69 5.89 -3.58
CA MET A 64 -9.55 4.43 -3.61
C MET A 64 -10.87 3.70 -3.36
N GLY A 65 -11.79 4.33 -2.67
CA GLY A 65 -12.98 3.74 -2.05
C GLY A 65 -12.79 3.53 -0.54
N PRO A 66 -13.88 3.31 0.20
CA PRO A 66 -13.83 3.13 1.65
C PRO A 66 -13.02 1.88 2.03
N LEU A 67 -12.26 1.99 3.13
CA LEU A 67 -11.68 0.81 3.76
C LEU A 67 -12.81 -0.06 4.31
N PRO A 68 -12.83 -1.37 4.04
CA PRO A 68 -13.83 -2.28 4.59
C PRO A 68 -13.89 -2.25 6.12
N GLY A 69 -15.09 -2.30 6.65
CA GLY A 69 -15.33 -2.30 8.08
C GLY A 69 -15.19 -3.69 8.73
N PRO A 70 -15.43 -3.76 10.06
CA PRO A 70 -15.30 -5.00 10.83
C PRO A 70 -16.27 -6.10 10.36
N GLU A 71 -17.38 -5.74 9.70
CA GLU A 71 -18.36 -6.69 9.15
C GLU A 71 -17.76 -7.59 8.05
N LYS A 72 -16.69 -7.13 7.38
CA LYS A 72 -15.94 -7.92 6.41
C LYS A 72 -14.84 -8.79 7.04
N ARG A 73 -14.51 -8.61 8.31
CA ARG A 73 -13.53 -9.44 9.03
C ARG A 73 -14.15 -10.77 9.48
N VAL A 74 -14.26 -11.71 8.54
CA VAL A 74 -14.72 -13.07 8.81
C VAL A 74 -13.55 -13.98 9.23
N PRO A 75 -13.79 -15.16 9.83
CA PRO A 75 -12.74 -16.16 10.07
C PRO A 75 -11.95 -16.47 8.80
N LEU A 76 -10.63 -16.57 8.90
CA LEU A 76 -9.74 -16.69 7.74
C LEU A 76 -9.90 -18.02 6.98
N GLU A 77 -10.30 -19.10 7.67
CA GLU A 77 -10.54 -20.41 7.06
C GLU A 77 -9.47 -20.77 6.01
N VAL A 78 -8.22 -20.80 6.46
CA VAL A 78 -7.06 -21.00 5.59
C VAL A 78 -7.08 -22.41 5.00
N ILE A 79 -6.91 -22.49 3.67
CA ILE A 79 -6.74 -23.74 2.94
C ILE A 79 -5.30 -23.77 2.45
N VAL A 80 -4.57 -24.84 2.76
CA VAL A 80 -3.26 -25.12 2.15
C VAL A 80 -3.51 -25.96 0.91
N GLU A 81 -3.25 -25.37 -0.26
CA GLU A 81 -3.47 -26.03 -1.55
C GLU A 81 -2.26 -26.82 -2.02
N GLU A 82 -1.07 -26.36 -1.64
CA GLU A 82 0.22 -26.98 -1.95
C GLU A 82 1.22 -26.69 -0.84
N GLU A 83 2.05 -27.67 -0.52
CA GLU A 83 3.19 -27.51 0.40
C GLU A 83 4.44 -28.14 -0.23
N VAL A 84 5.53 -27.38 -0.28
CA VAL A 84 6.81 -27.81 -0.86
C VAL A 84 7.94 -27.39 0.05
N GLU A 85 8.83 -28.32 0.38
CA GLU A 85 10.10 -28.01 1.05
C GLU A 85 11.09 -27.39 0.05
N VAL A 86 11.65 -26.22 0.41
CA VAL A 86 12.63 -25.50 -0.42
C VAL A 86 13.82 -25.10 0.45
N GLY A 87 14.94 -25.80 0.32
CA GLY A 87 16.15 -25.46 1.08
C GLY A 87 15.88 -25.31 2.58
N SER A 88 16.03 -24.08 3.10
CA SER A 88 15.87 -23.73 4.52
C SER A 88 14.44 -23.38 4.95
N TYR A 89 13.46 -23.34 4.02
CA TYR A 89 12.07 -22.98 4.31
C TYR A 89 11.07 -23.96 3.68
N VAL A 90 9.82 -23.87 4.11
CA VAL A 90 8.67 -24.52 3.49
C VAL A 90 7.85 -23.45 2.78
N ARG A 91 7.50 -23.68 1.52
CA ARG A 91 6.60 -22.83 0.74
C ARG A 91 5.22 -23.46 0.68
N ARG A 92 4.20 -22.73 1.11
CA ARG A 92 2.79 -23.11 0.99
C ARG A 92 2.09 -22.21 -0.01
N ARG A 93 1.33 -22.77 -0.93
CA ARG A 93 0.29 -22.04 -1.64
C ARG A 93 -0.97 -22.15 -0.80
N ILE A 94 -1.56 -21.00 -0.46
CA ILE A 94 -2.72 -20.94 0.43
C ILE A 94 -3.83 -20.08 -0.18
N ALA A 95 -5.06 -20.36 0.23
CA ALA A 95 -6.19 -19.46 0.08
C ALA A 95 -6.79 -19.16 1.45
N TYR A 96 -7.05 -17.89 1.76
CA TYR A 96 -7.70 -17.47 3.00
C TYR A 96 -8.94 -16.62 2.71
N ARG A 97 -9.94 -16.74 3.56
CA ARG A 97 -11.17 -15.98 3.42
C ARG A 97 -10.93 -14.53 3.86
N ALA A 98 -10.79 -13.64 2.87
CA ALA A 98 -10.53 -12.22 3.12
C ALA A 98 -11.79 -11.48 3.59
N GLU A 99 -12.95 -11.89 3.08
CA GLU A 99 -14.27 -11.32 3.37
C GLU A 99 -15.38 -12.30 2.98
N PRO A 100 -16.68 -12.04 3.31
CA PRO A 100 -17.79 -12.84 2.81
C PRO A 100 -17.76 -12.93 1.28
N GLY A 101 -17.84 -14.15 0.75
CA GLY A 101 -17.88 -14.41 -0.70
C GLY A 101 -16.54 -14.29 -1.44
N SER A 102 -15.42 -13.96 -0.76
CA SER A 102 -14.12 -13.82 -1.42
C SER A 102 -12.98 -14.48 -0.64
N ARG A 103 -12.13 -15.22 -1.36
CA ARG A 103 -10.86 -15.75 -0.88
C ARG A 103 -9.71 -15.08 -1.60
N ALA A 104 -8.73 -14.62 -0.84
CA ALA A 104 -7.46 -14.17 -1.36
C ALA A 104 -6.51 -15.37 -1.49
N GLN A 105 -5.74 -15.39 -2.57
CA GLN A 105 -4.69 -16.38 -2.80
C GLN A 105 -3.35 -15.80 -2.35
N ALA A 106 -2.49 -16.61 -1.75
CA ALA A 106 -1.16 -16.18 -1.37
C ALA A 106 -0.16 -17.33 -1.36
N TYR A 107 1.12 -16.99 -1.37
CA TYR A 107 2.18 -17.87 -0.92
C TYR A 107 2.58 -17.49 0.51
N LEU A 108 2.83 -18.52 1.34
CA LEU A 108 3.34 -18.37 2.70
C LEU A 108 4.64 -19.18 2.78
N LEU A 109 5.75 -18.49 3.03
CA LEU A 109 7.07 -19.08 3.14
C LEU A 109 7.49 -19.08 4.61
N ILE A 110 7.83 -20.23 5.16
CA ILE A 110 8.06 -20.43 6.59
C ILE A 110 9.44 -21.05 6.79
N PRO A 111 10.38 -20.39 7.47
CA PRO A 111 11.66 -20.98 7.82
C PRO A 111 11.47 -22.27 8.62
N LYS A 112 12.19 -23.35 8.24
CA LYS A 112 12.05 -24.67 8.87
C LYS A 112 12.31 -24.64 10.38
N PHE A 113 13.24 -23.78 10.86
CA PHE A 113 13.51 -23.64 12.28
C PHE A 113 12.28 -23.12 13.05
N ALA A 114 11.55 -22.15 12.47
CA ALA A 114 10.35 -21.58 13.09
C ALA A 114 9.19 -22.60 13.06
N LEU A 115 8.99 -23.28 11.94
CA LEU A 115 7.96 -24.31 11.79
C LEU A 115 8.18 -25.49 12.74
N SER A 116 9.46 -25.86 13.03
CA SER A 116 9.80 -26.93 13.97
C SER A 116 9.76 -26.52 15.45
N GLY A 117 9.33 -25.29 15.77
CA GLY A 117 9.24 -24.79 17.14
C GLY A 117 10.58 -24.41 17.79
N LYS A 118 11.67 -24.30 17.02
CA LYS A 118 13.00 -23.88 17.50
C LYS A 118 13.15 -22.38 17.71
N GLY A 119 12.08 -21.61 17.53
CA GLY A 119 12.02 -20.17 17.72
C GLY A 119 10.92 -19.54 16.89
N THR A 120 10.78 -18.23 17.00
CA THR A 120 9.88 -17.42 16.15
C THR A 120 10.67 -16.63 15.12
N ALA A 121 10.04 -16.30 14.01
CA ALA A 121 10.61 -15.52 12.92
C ALA A 121 9.80 -14.24 12.70
N PRO A 122 10.43 -13.09 12.35
CA PRO A 122 9.70 -11.87 12.02
C PRO A 122 8.83 -12.08 10.77
N GLY A 123 7.66 -11.47 10.76
CA GLY A 123 6.72 -11.52 9.64
C GLY A 123 6.96 -10.39 8.63
N VAL A 124 6.83 -10.68 7.33
CA VAL A 124 6.95 -9.68 6.27
C VAL A 124 5.93 -9.91 5.17
N LEU A 125 5.26 -8.82 4.77
CA LEU A 125 4.36 -8.75 3.64
C LEU A 125 5.18 -8.42 2.38
N CYS A 126 5.26 -9.36 1.44
CA CYS A 126 6.00 -9.19 0.20
C CYS A 126 5.03 -8.98 -0.96
N LEU A 127 5.04 -7.79 -1.54
CA LEU A 127 4.05 -7.35 -2.51
C LEU A 127 4.61 -7.39 -3.93
N MET A 128 3.94 -8.14 -4.80
CA MET A 128 4.36 -8.44 -6.16
C MET A 128 4.40 -7.22 -7.08
N SER A 129 5.34 -7.21 -8.02
CA SER A 129 5.31 -6.29 -9.15
C SER A 129 4.26 -6.70 -10.18
N THR A 130 3.94 -5.81 -11.13
CA THR A 130 3.03 -6.12 -12.22
C THR A 130 3.56 -7.29 -13.07
N ASP A 131 2.87 -8.40 -13.01
CA ASP A 131 3.09 -9.55 -13.90
C ASP A 131 1.73 -10.21 -14.20
N PRO A 132 1.16 -9.97 -15.39
CA PRO A 132 -0.16 -10.49 -15.75
C PRO A 132 -0.20 -12.00 -15.99
N VAL A 133 0.96 -12.65 -16.09
CA VAL A 133 1.08 -14.08 -16.36
C VAL A 133 1.48 -14.85 -15.10
N ARG A 134 2.54 -14.40 -14.43
CA ARG A 134 3.09 -15.11 -13.26
C ARG A 134 2.41 -14.69 -11.96
N GLY A 135 1.94 -13.45 -11.87
CA GLY A 135 1.38 -12.92 -10.64
C GLY A 135 2.39 -12.97 -9.49
N ASN A 136 1.94 -13.39 -8.32
CA ASN A 136 2.79 -13.52 -7.13
C ASN A 136 3.79 -14.68 -7.17
N ARG A 137 3.71 -15.57 -8.18
CA ARG A 137 4.66 -16.69 -8.38
C ARG A 137 6.08 -16.19 -8.59
N GLN A 138 6.26 -15.06 -9.29
CA GLN A 138 7.60 -14.49 -9.49
C GLN A 138 8.26 -14.06 -8.17
N THR A 139 7.48 -13.56 -7.20
CA THR A 139 8.00 -13.06 -5.92
C THR A 139 8.49 -14.18 -5.00
N VAL A 140 8.09 -15.42 -5.29
CA VAL A 140 8.55 -16.63 -4.61
C VAL A 140 9.53 -17.47 -5.46
N GLY A 141 10.03 -16.92 -6.56
CA GLY A 141 11.03 -17.55 -7.41
C GLY A 141 10.50 -18.65 -8.34
N LEU A 142 9.19 -18.65 -8.64
CA LEU A 142 8.58 -19.62 -9.54
C LEU A 142 8.45 -19.07 -10.96
N LEU A 143 8.36 -19.98 -11.94
CA LEU A 143 8.11 -19.72 -13.36
C LEU A 143 9.16 -18.85 -14.06
N GLY A 144 10.41 -18.86 -13.59
CA GLY A 144 11.51 -18.12 -14.23
C GLY A 144 11.25 -16.61 -14.32
N GLY A 145 10.80 -15.99 -13.23
CA GLY A 145 10.58 -14.55 -13.13
C GLY A 145 11.86 -13.74 -13.40
N LYS A 146 11.71 -12.42 -13.57
CA LYS A 146 12.87 -11.51 -13.73
C LYS A 146 13.81 -11.64 -12.52
N PRO A 147 15.13 -11.51 -12.74
CA PRO A 147 16.08 -11.40 -11.64
C PRO A 147 15.66 -10.29 -10.66
N GLY A 148 15.96 -10.47 -9.36
CA GLY A 148 15.63 -9.48 -8.34
C GLY A 148 14.14 -9.40 -7.95
N ARG A 149 13.30 -10.31 -8.44
CA ARG A 149 11.87 -10.33 -8.08
C ARG A 149 11.51 -11.40 -7.05
N ALA A 150 12.41 -12.31 -6.75
CA ALA A 150 12.18 -13.42 -5.80
C ALA A 150 12.46 -13.02 -4.33
N TYR A 151 12.28 -11.76 -3.95
CA TYR A 151 12.64 -11.23 -2.63
C TYR A 151 11.88 -11.90 -1.47
N ALA A 152 10.73 -12.53 -1.69
CA ALA A 152 10.08 -13.31 -0.64
C ALA A 152 10.83 -14.63 -0.34
N ALA A 153 11.37 -15.29 -1.37
CA ALA A 153 12.20 -16.46 -1.20
C ALA A 153 13.51 -16.09 -0.48
N GLU A 154 14.18 -15.01 -0.92
CA GLU A 154 15.41 -14.50 -0.29
C GLU A 154 15.19 -14.15 1.20
N LEU A 155 14.05 -13.51 1.53
CA LEU A 155 13.70 -13.19 2.92
C LEU A 155 13.39 -14.45 3.76
N ALA A 156 12.74 -15.45 3.18
CA ALA A 156 12.51 -16.72 3.87
C ALA A 156 13.84 -17.46 4.19
N GLU A 157 14.80 -17.43 3.26
CA GLU A 157 16.17 -17.94 3.49
C GLU A 157 16.89 -17.15 4.60
N ARG A 158 16.60 -15.86 4.73
CA ARG A 158 17.12 -14.98 5.79
C ARG A 158 16.38 -15.13 7.12
N GLY A 159 15.40 -16.03 7.22
CA GLY A 159 14.70 -16.35 8.45
C GLY A 159 13.43 -15.53 8.70
N TYR A 160 12.82 -14.97 7.69
CA TYR A 160 11.51 -14.32 7.78
C TYR A 160 10.36 -15.27 7.44
N VAL A 161 9.23 -15.14 8.12
CA VAL A 161 7.96 -15.67 7.60
C VAL A 161 7.44 -14.66 6.59
N ALA A 162 7.48 -15.02 5.30
CA ALA A 162 7.06 -14.14 4.21
C ALA A 162 5.69 -14.55 3.69
N ILE A 163 4.77 -13.59 3.56
CA ILE A 163 3.47 -13.79 2.93
C ILE A 163 3.37 -12.93 1.66
N VAL A 164 2.87 -13.54 0.57
CA VAL A 164 2.83 -12.94 -0.76
C VAL A 164 1.42 -13.04 -1.32
N PRO A 165 0.50 -12.11 -0.98
CA PRO A 165 -0.84 -12.09 -1.56
C PRO A 165 -0.80 -11.86 -3.07
N ALA A 166 -1.75 -12.46 -3.79
CA ALA A 166 -2.00 -12.13 -5.18
C ALA A 166 -2.62 -10.73 -5.28
N TYR A 167 -2.32 -10.02 -6.37
CA TYR A 167 -2.94 -8.73 -6.62
C TYR A 167 -4.18 -8.89 -7.51
N PRO A 168 -5.33 -8.28 -7.16
CA PRO A 168 -6.53 -8.30 -7.98
C PRO A 168 -6.28 -7.82 -9.41
N MET A 169 -6.93 -8.43 -10.39
CA MET A 169 -6.81 -8.12 -11.83
C MET A 169 -5.48 -8.58 -12.47
N LEU A 170 -4.68 -9.39 -11.78
CA LEU A 170 -3.42 -9.94 -12.30
C LEU A 170 -3.40 -11.46 -12.23
N ALA A 171 -2.82 -12.07 -13.27
CA ALA A 171 -2.72 -13.52 -13.44
C ALA A 171 -4.10 -14.21 -13.26
N ASP A 172 -4.17 -15.19 -12.39
CA ASP A 172 -5.38 -15.98 -12.11
C ASP A 172 -6.21 -15.44 -10.92
N TYR A 173 -5.87 -14.28 -10.37
CA TYR A 173 -6.65 -13.65 -9.29
C TYR A 173 -7.50 -12.48 -9.81
N ASN A 174 -8.75 -12.76 -10.11
CA ASN A 174 -9.67 -11.78 -10.69
C ASN A 174 -11.04 -11.76 -9.96
N PRO A 175 -11.07 -11.25 -8.69
CA PRO A 175 -12.33 -11.12 -7.94
C PRO A 175 -13.27 -10.11 -8.61
N ASP A 176 -14.58 -10.33 -8.50
CA ASP A 176 -15.58 -9.36 -8.93
C ASP A 176 -15.61 -8.18 -7.96
N LEU A 177 -14.85 -7.12 -8.29
CA LEU A 177 -14.71 -5.93 -7.47
C LEU A 177 -16.06 -5.24 -7.23
N ALA A 178 -16.94 -5.20 -8.23
CA ALA A 178 -18.22 -4.51 -8.14
C ALA A 178 -19.17 -5.27 -7.20
N ALA A 179 -19.30 -6.59 -7.35
CA ALA A 179 -20.11 -7.43 -6.47
C ALA A 179 -19.62 -7.41 -5.02
N LEU A 180 -18.30 -7.25 -4.81
CA LEU A 180 -17.70 -7.11 -3.49
C LEU A 180 -17.75 -5.67 -2.93
N GLY A 181 -18.24 -4.70 -3.71
CA GLY A 181 -18.39 -3.29 -3.29
C GLY A 181 -17.10 -2.46 -3.34
N TYR A 182 -16.08 -2.90 -4.10
CA TYR A 182 -14.84 -2.14 -4.26
C TYR A 182 -14.91 -1.17 -5.45
N ARG A 183 -14.40 0.04 -5.24
CA ARG A 183 -14.23 1.05 -6.30
C ARG A 183 -12.89 0.93 -7.04
N SER A 184 -11.94 0.18 -6.47
CA SER A 184 -10.61 0.02 -7.04
C SER A 184 -10.00 -1.35 -6.70
N GLY A 185 -9.19 -1.88 -7.62
CA GLY A 185 -8.37 -3.06 -7.36
C GLY A 185 -7.33 -2.79 -6.26
N THR A 186 -6.84 -1.54 -6.15
CA THR A 186 -5.90 -1.15 -5.11
C THR A 186 -6.51 -1.27 -3.71
N MET A 187 -7.76 -0.85 -3.49
CA MET A 187 -8.41 -1.02 -2.18
C MET A 187 -8.65 -2.49 -1.86
N LYS A 188 -9.04 -3.31 -2.86
CA LYS A 188 -9.16 -4.76 -2.67
C LYS A 188 -7.82 -5.39 -2.29
N ALA A 189 -6.72 -5.01 -2.96
CA ALA A 189 -5.39 -5.49 -2.63
C ALA A 189 -4.97 -5.09 -1.21
N VAL A 190 -5.21 -3.83 -0.82
CA VAL A 190 -4.95 -3.36 0.56
C VAL A 190 -5.73 -4.18 1.58
N TRP A 191 -7.02 -4.47 1.31
CA TRP A 191 -7.81 -5.31 2.20
C TRP A 191 -7.25 -6.72 2.32
N ASP A 192 -6.91 -7.35 1.19
CA ASP A 192 -6.30 -8.69 1.19
C ASP A 192 -4.98 -8.72 1.95
N ASN A 193 -4.17 -7.66 1.83
CA ASN A 193 -2.93 -7.49 2.59
C ASN A 193 -3.19 -7.36 4.10
N ILE A 194 -4.18 -6.57 4.51
CA ILE A 194 -4.60 -6.44 5.91
C ILE A 194 -5.02 -7.81 6.47
N ARG A 195 -5.79 -8.59 5.69
CA ARG A 195 -6.20 -9.94 6.08
C ARG A 195 -5.02 -10.92 6.11
N ALA A 196 -4.01 -10.72 5.27
CA ALA A 196 -2.75 -11.47 5.34
C ALA A 196 -1.97 -11.16 6.62
N LEU A 197 -1.97 -9.89 7.09
CA LEU A 197 -1.40 -9.53 8.39
C LEU A 197 -2.20 -10.16 9.54
N ASP A 198 -3.54 -10.19 9.45
CA ASP A 198 -4.37 -10.91 10.43
C ASP A 198 -3.97 -12.39 10.49
N LEU A 199 -3.67 -13.02 9.33
CA LEU A 199 -3.19 -14.40 9.29
C LEU A 199 -1.85 -14.54 9.99
N LEU A 200 -0.87 -13.68 9.69
CA LEU A 200 0.45 -13.74 10.34
C LEU A 200 0.34 -13.65 11.86
N GLU A 201 -0.56 -12.84 12.39
CA GLU A 201 -0.80 -12.73 13.84
C GLU A 201 -1.31 -14.03 14.48
N THR A 202 -2.00 -14.89 13.73
CA THR A 202 -2.51 -16.16 14.25
C THR A 202 -1.45 -17.26 14.32
N LEU A 203 -0.33 -17.10 13.59
CA LEU A 203 0.68 -18.16 13.46
C LEU A 203 1.62 -18.16 14.66
N PRO A 204 1.76 -19.30 15.36
CA PRO A 204 2.54 -19.37 16.60
C PRO A 204 4.04 -19.20 16.41
N PHE A 205 4.53 -19.40 15.20
CA PHE A 205 5.93 -19.28 14.81
C PHE A 205 6.28 -17.88 14.28
N VAL A 206 5.33 -16.98 14.20
CA VAL A 206 5.58 -15.57 13.85
C VAL A 206 5.88 -14.77 15.11
N LYS A 207 7.00 -14.00 15.08
CA LYS A 207 7.37 -13.11 16.18
C LYS A 207 6.28 -12.08 16.42
N ARG A 208 5.90 -11.89 17.66
CA ARG A 208 4.95 -10.85 18.07
C ARG A 208 5.59 -9.46 17.93
N GLY A 209 4.79 -8.48 17.60
CA GLY A 209 5.22 -7.11 17.29
C GLY A 209 4.71 -6.71 15.91
N GLY A 210 5.40 -5.80 15.27
CA GLY A 210 5.02 -5.35 13.94
C GLY A 210 5.56 -6.20 12.80
N PHE A 211 5.18 -5.82 11.61
CA PHE A 211 5.52 -6.48 10.37
C PHE A 211 6.31 -5.56 9.45
N GLY A 212 7.10 -6.16 8.55
CA GLY A 212 7.65 -5.42 7.41
C GLY A 212 6.71 -5.46 6.21
N ALA A 213 6.80 -4.46 5.34
CA ALA A 213 6.25 -4.51 4.00
C ALA A 213 7.33 -4.17 2.98
N ILE A 214 7.45 -5.00 1.96
CA ILE A 214 8.40 -4.81 0.86
C ILE A 214 7.73 -5.07 -0.48
N GLY A 215 8.04 -4.24 -1.47
CA GLY A 215 7.54 -4.44 -2.82
C GLY A 215 8.33 -3.68 -3.88
N HIS A 216 8.19 -4.15 -5.12
CA HIS A 216 8.76 -3.51 -6.30
C HIS A 216 7.65 -3.06 -7.24
N SER A 217 7.80 -1.89 -7.86
CA SER A 217 6.84 -1.34 -8.82
C SER A 217 5.43 -1.24 -8.22
N LEU A 218 4.42 -1.92 -8.78
CA LEU A 218 3.08 -2.06 -8.21
C LEU A 218 3.12 -2.44 -6.72
N GLY A 219 3.99 -3.40 -6.34
CA GLY A 219 4.17 -3.78 -4.95
C GLY A 219 4.77 -2.68 -4.09
N GLY A 220 5.62 -1.83 -4.66
CA GLY A 220 6.25 -0.71 -3.96
C GLY A 220 5.24 0.33 -3.49
N HIS A 221 4.32 0.78 -4.36
CA HIS A 221 3.27 1.70 -3.92
C HIS A 221 2.19 1.00 -3.10
N ASN A 222 1.93 -0.29 -3.34
CA ASN A 222 0.97 -1.04 -2.53
C ASN A 222 1.45 -1.23 -1.08
N ALA A 223 2.78 -1.36 -0.85
CA ALA A 223 3.36 -1.36 0.49
C ALA A 223 3.08 -0.03 1.23
N ILE A 224 3.24 1.10 0.55
CA ILE A 224 2.95 2.42 1.09
C ILE A 224 1.45 2.58 1.39
N TYR A 225 0.56 2.22 0.45
CA TYR A 225 -0.89 2.30 0.66
C TYR A 225 -1.36 1.42 1.82
N THR A 226 -0.86 0.18 1.90
CA THR A 226 -1.22 -0.71 2.99
C THR A 226 -0.73 -0.17 4.33
N ALA A 227 0.52 0.30 4.41
CA ALA A 227 1.09 0.86 5.63
C ALA A 227 0.40 2.17 6.08
N ALA A 228 -0.13 2.96 5.15
CA ALA A 228 -0.90 4.16 5.50
C ALA A 228 -2.25 3.83 6.19
N LEU A 229 -2.78 2.61 5.97
CA LEU A 229 -4.07 2.14 6.47
C LEU A 229 -3.97 1.05 7.54
N ASP A 230 -2.78 0.49 7.79
CA ASP A 230 -2.55 -0.52 8.84
C ASP A 230 -1.25 -0.22 9.59
N ASP A 231 -1.39 0.22 10.81
CA ASP A 231 -0.25 0.62 11.67
C ASP A 231 0.58 -0.57 12.20
N ARG A 232 0.18 -1.82 11.95
CA ARG A 232 0.99 -3.02 12.26
C ARG A 232 2.21 -3.16 11.34
N ILE A 233 2.23 -2.45 10.21
CA ILE A 233 3.43 -2.36 9.37
C ILE A 233 4.37 -1.34 9.99
N GLU A 234 5.48 -1.79 10.56
CA GLU A 234 6.47 -0.97 11.26
C GLU A 234 7.61 -0.47 10.38
N VAL A 235 7.84 -1.11 9.23
CA VAL A 235 8.89 -0.72 8.29
C VAL A 235 8.44 -0.96 6.85
N VAL A 236 8.75 -0.03 5.96
CA VAL A 236 8.37 -0.09 4.54
C VAL A 236 9.60 -0.03 3.65
N VAL A 237 9.66 -0.95 2.68
CA VAL A 237 10.61 -0.93 1.57
C VAL A 237 9.85 -0.77 0.27
N SER A 238 10.11 0.30 -0.46
CA SER A 238 9.49 0.57 -1.76
C SER A 238 10.56 0.69 -2.84
N SER A 239 10.62 -0.29 -3.74
CA SER A 239 11.52 -0.26 -4.89
C SER A 239 10.76 0.14 -6.15
N CYS A 240 11.19 1.20 -6.83
CA CYS A 240 10.57 1.71 -8.07
C CYS A 240 9.04 1.80 -7.94
N GLY A 241 8.55 2.27 -6.78
CA GLY A 241 7.15 2.18 -6.44
C GLY A 241 6.32 3.39 -6.83
N PHE A 242 6.94 4.55 -6.99
CA PHE A 242 6.21 5.81 -7.17
C PHE A 242 7.10 6.95 -7.65
N ASP A 243 6.46 7.97 -8.15
CA ASP A 243 6.83 9.38 -8.16
C ASP A 243 5.56 10.21 -7.90
N SER A 244 5.60 11.53 -8.04
CA SER A 244 4.39 12.34 -7.98
C SER A 244 3.43 11.99 -9.11
N PHE A 245 2.12 11.98 -8.86
CA PHE A 245 1.11 11.85 -9.92
C PHE A 245 1.26 12.89 -11.03
N LEU A 246 1.90 14.03 -10.75
CA LEU A 246 2.17 15.06 -11.75
C LEU A 246 3.28 14.68 -12.72
N ASP A 247 4.24 13.88 -12.26
CA ASP A 247 5.45 13.54 -12.99
C ASP A 247 5.42 12.13 -13.61
N TYR A 248 4.44 11.31 -13.20
CA TYR A 248 4.30 9.91 -13.64
C TYR A 248 4.34 9.78 -15.16
N TYR A 249 5.28 8.99 -15.67
CA TYR A 249 5.62 8.90 -17.10
C TYR A 249 5.86 10.29 -17.75
N ASP A 250 6.64 11.14 -17.12
CA ASP A 250 6.91 12.52 -17.53
C ASP A 250 5.64 13.39 -17.66
N GLY A 251 4.61 13.11 -16.87
CA GLY A 251 3.34 13.79 -16.93
C GLY A 251 2.51 13.50 -18.19
N ALA A 252 2.83 12.41 -18.92
CA ALA A 252 2.16 12.09 -20.16
C ALA A 252 0.66 11.80 -19.98
N ASP A 253 -0.20 12.51 -20.71
CA ASP A 253 -1.65 12.29 -20.68
C ASP A 253 -2.05 10.93 -21.26
N ALA A 254 -1.21 10.36 -22.14
CA ALA A 254 -1.47 9.07 -22.77
C ALA A 254 -1.60 7.91 -21.77
N VAL A 255 -0.93 7.98 -20.61
CA VAL A 255 -1.00 6.96 -19.56
C VAL A 255 -2.03 7.29 -18.48
N TRP A 256 -2.56 8.52 -18.50
CA TRP A 256 -3.57 9.01 -17.55
C TRP A 256 -4.99 8.85 -18.13
N GLN A 257 -5.35 7.62 -18.53
CA GLN A 257 -6.60 7.29 -19.19
C GLN A 257 -7.21 5.99 -18.62
N PRO A 258 -8.55 5.83 -18.71
CA PRO A 258 -9.22 4.64 -18.21
C PRO A 258 -8.65 3.34 -18.83
N GLY A 259 -8.29 2.39 -17.97
CA GLY A 259 -7.94 1.03 -18.37
C GLY A 259 -6.74 0.87 -19.29
N LYS A 260 -5.96 1.94 -19.53
CA LYS A 260 -4.87 1.89 -20.48
C LYS A 260 -3.60 1.29 -19.85
N GLY A 261 -3.14 0.17 -20.40
CA GLY A 261 -1.93 -0.51 -19.95
C GLY A 261 -2.00 -0.97 -18.47
N TRP A 262 -0.83 -1.09 -17.87
CA TRP A 262 -0.65 -1.46 -16.46
C TRP A 262 -0.27 -0.24 -15.62
N THR A 263 -1.14 0.78 -15.61
CA THR A 263 -0.92 2.07 -14.99
C THR A 263 -1.70 2.20 -13.68
N GLN A 264 -1.36 3.22 -12.87
CA GLN A 264 -2.06 3.47 -11.60
C GLN A 264 -3.56 3.74 -11.79
N THR A 265 -3.95 4.39 -12.88
CA THR A 265 -5.37 4.66 -13.21
C THR A 265 -6.16 3.40 -13.53
N ARG A 266 -5.50 2.31 -13.98
CA ARG A 266 -6.14 1.01 -14.16
C ARG A 266 -6.52 0.39 -12.83
N TYR A 267 -5.63 0.45 -11.85
CA TYR A 267 -5.85 -0.16 -10.53
C TYR A 267 -6.70 0.72 -9.61
N MET A 268 -6.67 2.05 -9.85
CA MET A 268 -7.35 3.07 -9.05
C MET A 268 -8.04 4.09 -9.96
N PRO A 269 -9.14 3.70 -10.64
CA PRO A 269 -9.81 4.57 -11.62
C PRO A 269 -10.35 5.87 -11.02
N GLY A 270 -10.60 5.92 -9.71
CA GLY A 270 -11.01 7.14 -9.01
C GLY A 270 -10.03 8.32 -9.12
N LEU A 271 -8.76 8.07 -9.47
CA LEU A 271 -7.80 9.13 -9.79
C LEU A 271 -8.28 10.03 -10.95
N LEU A 272 -9.01 9.45 -11.91
CA LEU A 272 -9.52 10.15 -13.09
C LEU A 272 -10.69 11.09 -12.79
N ASN A 273 -11.27 11.03 -11.60
CA ASN A 273 -12.34 11.95 -11.17
C ASN A 273 -11.80 13.34 -10.79
N TYR A 274 -10.47 13.52 -10.81
CA TYR A 274 -9.81 14.77 -10.41
C TYR A 274 -8.83 15.22 -11.50
N PRO A 275 -8.68 16.53 -11.75
CA PRO A 275 -7.47 17.05 -12.36
C PRO A 275 -6.26 16.57 -11.57
N ARG A 276 -5.14 16.23 -12.21
CA ARG A 276 -3.94 15.70 -11.51
C ARG A 276 -3.45 16.61 -10.38
N THR A 277 -3.57 17.93 -10.58
CA THR A 277 -3.23 18.94 -9.58
C THR A 277 -4.12 18.90 -8.34
N GLU A 278 -5.37 18.42 -8.48
CA GLU A 278 -6.42 18.45 -7.45
C GLU A 278 -6.67 17.08 -6.82
N ILE A 279 -5.94 16.02 -7.21
CA ILE A 279 -6.04 14.72 -6.54
C ILE A 279 -5.76 14.93 -5.05
N PRO A 280 -6.68 14.51 -4.13
CA PRO A 280 -6.65 14.93 -2.73
C PRO A 280 -5.50 14.33 -1.90
N PHE A 281 -4.65 13.52 -2.51
CA PHE A 281 -3.41 13.00 -1.93
C PHE A 281 -2.36 12.77 -3.02
N ASP A 282 -1.09 12.63 -2.63
CA ASP A 282 0.01 12.21 -3.49
C ASP A 282 1.08 11.52 -2.61
N PHE A 283 2.11 10.98 -3.19
CA PHE A 283 3.16 10.26 -2.45
C PHE A 283 3.93 11.16 -1.47
N HIS A 284 3.95 12.49 -1.66
CA HIS A 284 4.45 13.45 -0.68
C HIS A 284 3.78 13.26 0.70
N GLU A 285 2.45 13.29 0.68
CA GLU A 285 1.64 13.13 1.88
C GLU A 285 1.67 11.70 2.41
N LEU A 286 1.66 10.71 1.52
CA LEU A 286 1.65 9.31 1.94
C LEU A 286 2.93 8.93 2.67
N LEU A 287 4.12 9.30 2.16
CA LEU A 287 5.38 9.07 2.86
C LEU A 287 5.43 9.83 4.20
N GLY A 288 4.95 11.08 4.21
CA GLY A 288 4.80 11.84 5.45
C GLY A 288 3.89 11.14 6.47
N ALA A 289 2.79 10.53 6.00
CA ALA A 289 1.82 9.81 6.84
C ALA A 289 2.38 8.51 7.44
N LEU A 290 3.50 7.98 6.91
CA LEU A 290 4.20 6.83 7.48
C LEU A 290 5.11 7.20 8.66
N ALA A 291 5.52 8.47 8.81
CA ALA A 291 6.36 8.89 9.92
C ALA A 291 5.71 8.60 11.29
N PRO A 292 6.50 8.14 12.28
CA PRO A 292 7.97 8.01 12.33
C PRO A 292 8.52 6.65 11.87
N ARG A 293 7.73 5.81 11.21
CA ARG A 293 8.14 4.46 10.78
C ARG A 293 9.26 4.50 9.76
N PRO A 294 10.27 3.62 9.82
CA PRO A 294 11.34 3.55 8.84
C PRO A 294 10.80 3.28 7.43
N VAL A 295 11.25 4.09 6.47
CA VAL A 295 10.96 3.90 5.04
C VAL A 295 12.26 3.95 4.24
N TRP A 296 12.49 2.95 3.42
CA TRP A 296 13.59 2.92 2.47
C TRP A 296 13.07 2.81 1.04
N VAL A 297 13.61 3.63 0.16
CA VAL A 297 13.15 3.76 -1.23
C VAL A 297 14.32 3.51 -2.18
N ASN A 298 14.13 2.61 -3.14
CA ASN A 298 14.97 2.43 -4.30
C ASN A 298 14.36 3.19 -5.49
N ALA A 299 15.04 4.22 -5.98
CA ALA A 299 14.61 5.07 -7.08
C ALA A 299 15.73 5.21 -8.13
N PRO A 300 15.89 4.22 -9.03
CA PRO A 300 16.99 4.19 -9.99
C PRO A 300 17.03 5.40 -10.92
N VAL A 301 18.24 5.82 -11.30
CA VAL A 301 18.42 6.99 -12.20
C VAL A 301 17.90 6.76 -13.62
N GLY A 302 17.88 5.50 -14.09
CA GLY A 302 17.39 5.11 -15.42
C GLY A 302 15.94 4.64 -15.44
N ASP A 303 15.17 4.77 -14.35
CA ASP A 303 13.77 4.35 -14.31
C ASP A 303 12.91 5.21 -15.25
N ALA A 304 12.33 4.58 -16.28
CA ALA A 304 11.48 5.25 -17.26
C ALA A 304 10.03 5.46 -16.77
N ASN A 305 9.60 4.74 -15.73
CA ASN A 305 8.25 4.83 -15.20
C ASN A 305 8.13 5.91 -14.12
N PHE A 306 9.14 6.00 -13.24
CA PHE A 306 9.17 6.87 -12.07
C PHE A 306 10.47 7.66 -12.03
N ARG A 307 10.36 8.96 -12.14
CA ARG A 307 11.51 9.87 -12.19
C ARG A 307 12.13 10.06 -10.81
N TRP A 308 13.40 9.67 -10.66
CA TRP A 308 14.10 9.79 -9.39
C TRP A 308 14.13 11.22 -8.83
N GLN A 309 14.22 12.25 -9.71
CA GLN A 309 14.15 13.65 -9.28
C GLN A 309 12.80 14.01 -8.68
N SER A 310 11.71 13.40 -9.16
CA SER A 310 10.38 13.53 -8.57
C SER A 310 10.30 12.82 -7.22
N VAL A 311 10.89 11.62 -7.11
CA VAL A 311 10.99 10.89 -5.84
C VAL A 311 11.73 11.73 -4.79
N ASP A 312 12.80 12.43 -5.17
CA ASP A 312 13.54 13.35 -4.26
C ASP A 312 12.64 14.49 -3.77
N ARG A 313 11.85 15.11 -4.65
CA ARG A 313 10.90 16.16 -4.24
C ARG A 313 9.86 15.62 -3.27
N VAL A 314 9.33 14.43 -3.54
CA VAL A 314 8.40 13.70 -2.66
C VAL A 314 9.06 13.44 -1.30
N ALA A 315 10.25 12.88 -1.28
CA ALA A 315 10.99 12.58 -0.05
C ALA A 315 11.37 13.85 0.74
N ALA A 316 11.73 14.92 0.05
CA ALA A 316 12.05 16.21 0.69
C ALA A 316 10.83 16.78 1.44
N ALA A 317 9.63 16.70 0.83
CA ALA A 317 8.38 17.10 1.46
C ALA A 317 8.05 16.21 2.68
N ALA A 318 8.08 14.89 2.52
CA ALA A 318 7.86 13.93 3.60
C ALA A 318 8.89 14.09 4.74
N GLY A 319 10.14 14.38 4.40
CA GLY A 319 11.23 14.64 5.34
C GLY A 319 10.97 15.77 6.32
N GLN A 320 10.08 16.73 5.98
CA GLN A 320 9.62 17.76 6.94
C GLN A 320 8.97 17.11 8.16
N ILE A 321 8.18 16.05 7.93
CA ILE A 321 7.46 15.34 9.00
C ILE A 321 8.41 14.45 9.79
N TYR A 322 9.34 13.75 9.12
CA TYR A 322 10.36 12.96 9.82
C TYR A 322 11.23 13.84 10.73
N ARG A 323 11.55 15.09 10.32
CA ARG A 323 12.20 16.09 11.20
C ARG A 323 11.30 16.52 12.35
N LEU A 324 10.00 16.69 12.13
CA LEU A 324 9.05 17.03 13.20
C LEU A 324 9.01 15.95 14.30
N TYR A 325 9.15 14.66 13.90
CA TYR A 325 9.27 13.54 14.84
C TYR A 325 10.68 13.36 15.43
N GLY A 326 11.69 14.13 14.98
CA GLY A 326 13.07 14.00 15.43
C GLY A 326 13.83 12.80 14.86
N VAL A 327 13.33 12.19 13.79
CA VAL A 327 13.87 10.94 13.20
C VAL A 327 14.14 11.07 11.69
N PRO A 328 14.85 12.12 11.22
CA PRO A 328 15.04 12.39 9.79
C PRO A 328 15.76 11.24 9.05
N SER A 329 16.58 10.44 9.74
CA SER A 329 17.32 9.32 9.16
C SER A 329 16.45 8.08 8.88
N LEU A 330 15.20 8.06 9.34
CA LEU A 330 14.28 6.95 9.10
C LEU A 330 13.54 7.02 7.74
N LEU A 331 13.75 8.07 6.96
CA LEU A 331 13.36 8.14 5.54
C LEU A 331 14.63 8.22 4.70
N GLN A 332 14.89 7.20 3.89
CA GLN A 332 16.07 7.15 3.02
C GLN A 332 15.68 6.79 1.60
N VAL A 333 16.31 7.47 0.64
CA VAL A 333 16.18 7.21 -0.81
C VAL A 333 17.57 6.90 -1.37
N GLU A 334 17.66 5.88 -2.21
CA GLU A 334 18.88 5.52 -2.93
C GLU A 334 18.63 5.49 -4.44
N HIS A 335 19.61 5.91 -5.22
CA HIS A 335 19.55 6.05 -6.67
C HIS A 335 20.61 5.19 -7.36
N PRO A 336 20.40 3.87 -7.50
CA PRO A 336 21.34 3.03 -8.25
C PRO A 336 21.32 3.38 -9.75
N ASP A 337 22.45 3.18 -10.40
CA ASP A 337 22.59 3.33 -11.85
C ASP A 337 22.06 2.07 -12.56
N CYS A 338 20.75 2.02 -12.70
CA CYS A 338 20.02 0.97 -13.41
C CYS A 338 18.68 1.50 -13.90
N GLU A 339 17.98 0.71 -14.71
CA GLU A 339 16.61 0.96 -15.14
C GLU A 339 15.60 0.62 -14.04
N HIS A 340 14.33 0.39 -14.42
CA HIS A 340 13.23 -0.03 -13.51
C HIS A 340 13.50 -1.39 -12.89
N ASP A 341 14.47 -1.46 -11.95
CA ASP A 341 14.96 -2.73 -11.38
C ASP A 341 15.22 -2.65 -9.87
N PHE A 342 15.44 -3.81 -9.26
CA PHE A 342 15.79 -3.98 -7.86
C PHE A 342 17.06 -4.83 -7.75
N PRO A 343 18.25 -4.23 -7.97
CA PRO A 343 19.53 -4.94 -7.98
C PRO A 343 19.88 -5.57 -6.62
N ASP A 344 20.78 -6.55 -6.65
CA ASP A 344 21.19 -7.31 -5.45
C ASP A 344 21.69 -6.39 -4.33
N ALA A 345 22.53 -5.41 -4.63
CA ALA A 345 23.07 -4.48 -3.64
C ALA A 345 21.97 -3.68 -2.93
N GLN A 346 20.95 -3.25 -3.67
CA GLN A 346 19.80 -2.53 -3.12
C GLN A 346 18.90 -3.45 -2.30
N ARG A 347 18.70 -4.71 -2.73
CA ARG A 347 17.95 -5.69 -1.94
C ARG A 347 18.65 -5.98 -0.63
N GLU A 348 19.98 -6.16 -0.64
CA GLU A 348 20.76 -6.35 0.59
C GLU A 348 20.64 -5.16 1.55
N THR A 349 20.63 -3.93 1.03
CA THR A 349 20.38 -2.73 1.84
C THR A 349 18.96 -2.73 2.42
N ALA A 350 17.96 -3.01 1.59
CA ALA A 350 16.57 -3.12 2.01
C ALA A 350 16.37 -4.18 3.11
N TYR A 351 17.04 -5.33 2.99
CA TYR A 351 16.96 -6.40 4.00
C TYR A 351 17.60 -5.96 5.32
N ARG A 352 18.70 -5.21 5.29
CA ARG A 352 19.27 -4.62 6.52
C ARG A 352 18.32 -3.62 7.19
N TRP A 353 17.50 -2.89 6.42
CA TRP A 353 16.45 -2.03 6.99
C TRP A 353 15.38 -2.85 7.71
N LEU A 354 14.90 -3.92 7.08
CA LEU A 354 13.96 -4.84 7.71
C LEU A 354 14.56 -5.49 8.96
N ASP A 355 15.83 -5.96 8.89
CA ASP A 355 16.52 -6.59 10.03
C ASP A 355 16.61 -5.65 11.23
N ARG A 356 16.96 -4.37 11.04
CA ARG A 356 17.07 -3.37 12.11
C ARG A 356 15.75 -3.07 12.80
N ALA A 357 14.64 -3.14 12.07
CA ALA A 357 13.32 -2.83 12.62
C ALA A 357 12.65 -4.05 13.27
N LEU A 358 12.92 -5.28 12.78
CA LEU A 358 12.10 -6.45 13.11
C LEU A 358 12.86 -7.55 13.87
N LYS A 359 14.19 -7.64 13.76
CA LYS A 359 15.02 -8.62 14.49
C LYS A 359 15.56 -8.04 15.78
#